data_cb260a1cc6a8b38ca10306a99202dc7b
#
_entry.id   cb260a1cc6a8b38ca10306a99202dc7b
#
_cell.length_a   1.000
_cell.length_b   1.000
_cell.length_c   1.000
_cell.angle_alpha   90.00
_cell.angle_beta   90.00
_cell.angle_gamma   90.00
#
_symmetry.space_group_name_H-M   'P 1'
#
loop_
_entity.id
_entity.type
_entity.pdbx_description
1 polymer ?
#
loop_
_entity_poly.entity_id
_entity_poly.type
_entity_poly.pdbx_seq_one_letter_code
_entity_poly.pdbx_strand_id
1 'polypeptide(L)'
;MAAAPLRIRPAAAADAGAVAGLAEGLAQSFAFSRASFDAHYPALLAAGHARLLVAVTGAEAAAGADAAGDDCVGYLLGFEHLTFYANGRVAWVEEVFVHADLRGRGIGRALMTSFERWARGRGCALVALATRRAAPFYHALGYEDSATYLRKLLPGRG
;
A
#
# COMPACT_ATOMS: atom_id res chain seq x y z
N MET A 1 24.25 -16.88 2.17
CA MET A 1 23.03 -17.14 1.38
C MET A 1 22.56 -15.82 0.76
N ALA A 2 22.38 -15.79 -0.55
CA ALA A 2 21.77 -14.60 -1.19
C ALA A 2 20.36 -14.42 -0.65
N ALA A 3 19.98 -13.16 -0.32
CA ALA A 3 18.59 -12.85 0.02
C ALA A 3 17.69 -13.22 -1.17
N ALA A 4 16.52 -13.79 -0.90
CA ALA A 4 15.55 -14.07 -1.93
C ALA A 4 15.24 -12.77 -2.70
N PRO A 5 15.15 -12.79 -4.05
CA PRO A 5 14.88 -11.60 -4.84
C PRO A 5 13.55 -10.98 -4.41
N LEU A 6 13.55 -9.66 -4.26
CA LEU A 6 12.37 -8.86 -3.94
C LEU A 6 11.89 -8.15 -5.21
N ARG A 7 10.60 -8.23 -5.47
CA ARG A 7 9.95 -7.51 -6.56
C ARG A 7 8.73 -6.75 -6.07
N ILE A 8 8.59 -5.51 -6.51
CA ILE A 8 7.36 -4.71 -6.30
C ILE A 8 6.64 -4.62 -7.64
N ARG A 9 5.37 -4.96 -7.66
CA ARG A 9 4.51 -4.89 -8.85
C ARG A 9 3.09 -4.44 -8.51
N PRO A 10 2.31 -4.00 -9.50
CA PRO A 10 0.86 -3.86 -9.33
C PRO A 10 0.24 -5.18 -8.90
N ALA A 11 -0.73 -5.11 -8.00
CA ALA A 11 -1.52 -6.25 -7.61
C ALA A 11 -2.42 -6.72 -8.77
N ALA A 12 -2.68 -8.00 -8.84
CA ALA A 12 -3.58 -8.65 -9.76
C ALA A 12 -4.73 -9.34 -9.01
N ALA A 13 -5.75 -9.80 -9.74
CA ALA A 13 -6.88 -10.52 -9.14
C ALA A 13 -6.43 -11.76 -8.34
N ALA A 14 -5.40 -12.44 -8.81
CA ALA A 14 -4.86 -13.64 -8.17
C ALA A 14 -4.18 -13.37 -6.81
N ASP A 15 -3.81 -12.12 -6.51
CA ASP A 15 -3.20 -11.75 -5.23
C ASP A 15 -4.21 -11.54 -4.10
N ALA A 16 -5.52 -11.60 -4.39
CA ALA A 16 -6.57 -11.25 -3.43
C ALA A 16 -6.45 -12.01 -2.10
N GLY A 17 -6.20 -13.31 -2.15
CA GLY A 17 -6.06 -14.14 -0.94
C GLY A 17 -4.89 -13.73 -0.07
N ALA A 18 -3.73 -13.50 -0.66
CA ALA A 18 -2.52 -13.08 0.04
C ALA A 18 -2.68 -11.66 0.62
N VAL A 19 -3.20 -10.72 -0.17
CA VAL A 19 -3.46 -9.34 0.31
C VAL A 19 -4.49 -9.34 1.44
N ALA A 20 -5.54 -10.16 1.38
CA ALA A 20 -6.52 -10.28 2.46
C ALA A 20 -5.87 -10.69 3.79
N GLY A 21 -4.99 -11.70 3.77
CA GLY A 21 -4.26 -12.12 4.96
C GLY A 21 -3.37 -11.02 5.54
N LEU A 22 -2.70 -10.24 4.69
CA LEU A 22 -1.89 -9.10 5.13
C LEU A 22 -2.76 -7.95 5.68
N ALA A 23 -3.88 -7.65 5.02
CA ALA A 23 -4.81 -6.59 5.44
C ALA A 23 -5.47 -6.90 6.79
N GLU A 24 -5.77 -8.17 7.07
CA GLU A 24 -6.22 -8.61 8.39
C GLU A 24 -5.19 -8.27 9.48
N GLY A 25 -3.90 -8.45 9.20
CA GLY A 25 -2.81 -8.08 10.11
C GLY A 25 -2.68 -6.58 10.35
N LEU A 26 -3.11 -5.73 9.41
CA LEU A 26 -3.12 -4.27 9.56
C LEU A 26 -4.33 -3.77 10.36
N ALA A 27 -5.46 -4.48 10.35
CA ALA A 27 -6.71 -4.03 10.94
C ALA A 27 -6.59 -3.73 12.44
N GLN A 28 -6.79 -2.47 12.82
CA GLN A 28 -6.67 -2.00 14.20
C GLN A 28 -7.92 -1.29 14.71
N SER A 29 -8.58 -0.51 13.87
CA SER A 29 -9.73 0.33 14.24
C SER A 29 -11.08 -0.32 13.94
N PHE A 30 -11.09 -1.25 12.99
CA PHE A 30 -12.26 -2.00 12.56
C PHE A 30 -11.89 -3.48 12.49
N ALA A 31 -12.84 -4.36 12.81
CA ALA A 31 -12.66 -5.79 12.58
C ALA A 31 -12.54 -6.04 11.06
N PHE A 32 -11.59 -6.87 10.64
CA PHE A 32 -11.46 -7.25 9.24
C PHE A 32 -12.68 -8.07 8.80
N SER A 33 -13.25 -7.70 7.66
CA SER A 33 -14.35 -8.43 7.03
C SER A 33 -13.92 -8.98 5.69
N ARG A 34 -13.77 -10.29 5.59
CA ARG A 34 -13.41 -10.96 4.35
C ARG A 34 -14.43 -10.70 3.24
N ALA A 35 -15.72 -10.72 3.57
CA ALA A 35 -16.78 -10.45 2.60
C ALA A 35 -16.70 -9.05 2.02
N SER A 36 -16.43 -8.04 2.87
CA SER A 36 -16.22 -6.65 2.42
C SER A 36 -14.96 -6.54 1.55
N PHE A 37 -13.88 -7.20 1.94
CA PHE A 37 -12.64 -7.22 1.16
C PHE A 37 -12.88 -7.80 -0.23
N ASP A 38 -13.50 -8.98 -0.32
CA ASP A 38 -13.77 -9.66 -1.59
C ASP A 38 -14.67 -8.84 -2.53
N ALA A 39 -15.60 -8.04 -1.95
CA ALA A 39 -16.45 -7.14 -2.73
C ALA A 39 -15.68 -5.89 -3.24
N HIS A 40 -14.74 -5.36 -2.46
CA HIS A 40 -14.05 -4.11 -2.77
C HIS A 40 -12.74 -4.31 -3.54
N TYR A 41 -12.08 -5.45 -3.42
CA TYR A 41 -10.78 -5.70 -4.05
C TYR A 41 -10.82 -5.53 -5.58
N PRO A 42 -11.78 -6.11 -6.32
CA PRO A 42 -11.86 -5.90 -7.77
C PRO A 42 -12.12 -4.44 -8.14
N ALA A 43 -12.91 -3.73 -7.34
CA ALA A 43 -13.21 -2.31 -7.57
C ALA A 43 -11.94 -1.45 -7.41
N LEU A 44 -11.11 -1.74 -6.42
CA LEU A 44 -9.82 -1.06 -6.21
C LEU A 44 -8.85 -1.33 -7.36
N LEU A 45 -8.78 -2.57 -7.87
CA LEU A 45 -7.95 -2.88 -9.04
C LEU A 45 -8.39 -2.12 -10.29
N ALA A 46 -9.70 -1.93 -10.48
CA ALA A 46 -10.26 -1.24 -11.63
C ALA A 46 -10.23 0.29 -11.51
N ALA A 47 -10.03 0.82 -10.31
CA ALA A 47 -10.08 2.27 -10.06
C ALA A 47 -8.83 2.98 -10.60
N GLY A 48 -8.99 3.79 -11.63
CA GLY A 48 -7.87 4.49 -12.29
C GLY A 48 -7.11 5.47 -11.40
N HIS A 49 -7.72 5.92 -10.29
CA HIS A 49 -7.10 6.81 -9.30
C HIS A 49 -6.51 6.07 -8.08
N ALA A 50 -6.66 4.75 -8.02
CA ALA A 50 -6.07 3.90 -6.99
C ALA A 50 -4.81 3.22 -7.49
N ARG A 51 -3.92 2.92 -6.57
CA ARG A 51 -2.74 2.09 -6.82
C ARG A 51 -2.59 1.07 -5.71
N LEU A 52 -2.75 -0.19 -6.04
CA LEU A 52 -2.45 -1.30 -5.15
C LEU A 52 -1.17 -1.99 -5.64
N LEU A 53 -0.17 -2.03 -4.78
CA LEU A 53 1.13 -2.67 -5.03
C LEU A 53 1.30 -3.86 -4.11
N VAL A 54 1.95 -4.90 -4.58
CA VAL A 54 2.40 -6.04 -3.78
C VAL A 54 3.91 -6.18 -3.82
N ALA A 55 4.46 -6.60 -2.71
CA ALA A 55 5.85 -7.02 -2.56
C ALA A 55 5.90 -8.54 -2.54
N VAL A 56 6.61 -9.13 -3.50
CA VAL A 56 6.74 -10.57 -3.64
C VAL A 56 8.21 -10.99 -3.55
N THR A 57 8.46 -12.17 -3.00
CA THR A 57 9.80 -12.73 -2.83
C THR A 57 9.89 -14.14 -3.42
N GLY A 58 11.11 -14.70 -3.51
CA GLY A 58 11.31 -16.08 -3.93
C GLY A 58 11.13 -16.32 -5.42
N ALA A 59 10.60 -17.49 -5.79
CA ALA A 59 10.45 -17.90 -7.18
C ALA A 59 9.49 -17.00 -7.96
N GLU A 60 8.47 -16.45 -7.31
CA GLU A 60 7.53 -15.52 -7.91
C GLU A 60 8.20 -14.21 -8.34
N ALA A 61 9.15 -13.69 -7.56
CA ALA A 61 9.90 -12.51 -7.94
C ALA A 61 10.71 -12.71 -9.23
N ALA A 62 11.09 -13.93 -9.54
CA ALA A 62 11.83 -14.32 -10.74
C ALA A 62 10.94 -14.67 -11.95
N ALA A 63 9.69 -15.09 -11.73
CA ALA A 63 8.83 -15.71 -12.73
C ALA A 63 8.05 -14.75 -13.65
N GLY A 64 8.03 -13.45 -13.39
CA GLY A 64 7.29 -12.48 -14.21
C GLY A 64 5.90 -12.07 -13.65
N ALA A 65 5.13 -11.31 -14.44
CA ALA A 65 4.01 -10.49 -13.94
C ALA A 65 2.77 -11.26 -13.47
N ASP A 66 2.59 -12.51 -13.85
CA ASP A 66 1.32 -13.23 -13.71
C ASP A 66 1.36 -14.40 -12.72
N ALA A 67 2.48 -14.59 -12.02
CA ALA A 67 2.57 -15.63 -11.01
C ALA A 67 1.88 -15.15 -9.73
N ALA A 68 0.71 -15.69 -9.45
CA ALA A 68 0.07 -15.58 -8.14
C ALA A 68 0.74 -16.56 -7.20
N GLY A 69 1.23 -16.11 -6.05
CA GLY A 69 1.92 -16.99 -5.15
C GLY A 69 1.81 -16.64 -3.68
N ASP A 70 2.14 -17.62 -2.88
CA ASP A 70 2.19 -17.54 -1.41
C ASP A 70 3.34 -16.64 -0.92
N ASP A 71 4.17 -16.13 -1.83
CA ASP A 71 5.35 -15.31 -1.55
C ASP A 71 5.05 -13.80 -1.45
N CYS A 72 3.79 -13.40 -1.43
CA CYS A 72 3.41 -12.02 -1.19
C CYS A 72 3.62 -11.66 0.29
N VAL A 73 4.56 -10.77 0.53
CA VAL A 73 5.07 -10.45 1.87
C VAL A 73 4.71 -9.04 2.35
N GLY A 74 4.07 -8.25 1.52
CA GLY A 74 3.62 -6.91 1.85
C GLY A 74 2.79 -6.28 0.75
N TYR A 75 2.06 -5.23 1.09
CA TYR A 75 1.28 -4.44 0.14
C TYR A 75 1.27 -2.96 0.50
N LEU A 76 0.93 -2.15 -0.48
CA LEU A 76 0.62 -0.73 -0.33
C LEU A 76 -0.63 -0.40 -1.13
N LEU A 77 -1.60 0.25 -0.49
CA LEU A 77 -2.76 0.85 -1.13
C LEU A 77 -2.68 2.36 -1.01
N GLY A 78 -2.82 3.06 -2.11
CA GLY A 78 -2.87 4.52 -2.13
C GLY A 78 -3.72 5.05 -3.29
N PHE A 79 -3.96 6.34 -3.27
CA PHE A 79 -4.85 7.04 -4.18
C PHE A 79 -4.24 8.35 -4.66
N GLU A 80 -4.69 8.83 -5.81
CA GLU A 80 -4.44 10.20 -6.25
C GLU A 80 -5.76 10.93 -6.44
N HIS A 81 -5.76 12.24 -6.19
CA HIS A 81 -6.94 13.08 -6.41
C HIS A 81 -6.52 14.53 -6.74
N LEU A 82 -7.45 15.24 -7.37
CA LEU A 82 -7.27 16.66 -7.71
C LEU A 82 -7.47 17.54 -6.48
N THR A 83 -6.68 18.60 -6.40
CA THR A 83 -6.77 19.64 -5.39
C THR A 83 -6.62 21.02 -5.99
N PHE A 84 -7.21 22.04 -5.35
CA PHE A 84 -6.95 23.44 -5.71
C PHE A 84 -5.66 23.96 -5.08
N TYR A 85 -5.37 23.57 -3.82
CA TYR A 85 -4.21 24.11 -3.10
C TYR A 85 -2.86 23.73 -3.71
N ALA A 86 -2.77 22.53 -4.31
CA ALA A 86 -1.56 22.07 -4.99
C ALA A 86 -1.59 22.34 -6.51
N ASN A 87 -2.60 23.06 -7.01
CA ASN A 87 -2.82 23.31 -8.43
C ASN A 87 -2.84 22.07 -9.30
N GLY A 88 -3.32 20.95 -8.76
CA GLY A 88 -3.35 19.67 -9.47
C GLY A 88 -3.51 18.49 -8.54
N ARG A 89 -2.87 17.38 -8.92
CA ARG A 89 -2.97 16.11 -8.18
C ARG A 89 -2.04 16.06 -6.98
N VAL A 90 -2.53 15.38 -5.95
CA VAL A 90 -1.74 14.88 -4.83
C VAL A 90 -2.01 13.39 -4.67
N ALA A 91 -1.04 12.67 -4.12
CA ALA A 91 -1.21 11.26 -3.79
C ALA A 91 -1.29 11.06 -2.27
N TRP A 92 -2.07 10.07 -1.85
CA TRP A 92 -2.27 9.68 -0.47
C TRP A 92 -2.02 8.19 -0.29
N VAL A 93 -1.12 7.84 0.62
CA VAL A 93 -0.91 6.44 1.03
C VAL A 93 -1.90 6.13 2.15
N GLU A 94 -2.82 5.21 1.88
CA GLU A 94 -3.84 4.78 2.83
C GLU A 94 -3.36 3.66 3.73
N GLU A 95 -2.73 2.63 3.14
CA GLU A 95 -2.29 1.44 3.84
C GLU A 95 -0.91 1.00 3.36
N VAL A 96 -0.02 0.67 4.29
CA VAL A 96 1.24 -0.05 4.04
C VAL A 96 1.39 -1.13 5.09
N PHE A 97 1.57 -2.35 4.65
CA PHE A 97 1.82 -3.47 5.55
C PHE A 97 2.91 -4.39 5.00
N VAL A 98 3.81 -4.80 5.88
CA VAL A 98 4.83 -5.81 5.60
C VAL A 98 4.73 -6.87 6.68
N HIS A 99 4.78 -8.14 6.28
CA HIS A 99 4.76 -9.28 7.19
C HIS A 99 5.78 -9.07 8.32
N ALA A 100 5.37 -9.32 9.56
CA ALA A 100 6.14 -8.96 10.76
C ALA A 100 7.57 -9.51 10.72
N ASP A 101 7.74 -10.78 10.33
CA ASP A 101 9.02 -11.48 10.29
C ASP A 101 9.99 -10.97 9.22
N LEU A 102 9.49 -10.13 8.29
CA LEU A 102 10.27 -9.61 7.16
C LEU A 102 10.49 -8.10 7.24
N ARG A 103 10.07 -7.46 8.33
CA ARG A 103 10.33 -6.04 8.56
C ARG A 103 11.82 -5.77 8.75
N GLY A 104 12.24 -4.53 8.52
CA GLY A 104 13.65 -4.13 8.61
C GLY A 104 14.52 -4.58 7.43
N ARG A 105 13.94 -5.21 6.40
CA ARG A 105 14.65 -5.69 5.20
C ARG A 105 14.48 -4.80 3.97
N GLY A 106 13.99 -3.58 4.14
CA GLY A 106 13.81 -2.61 3.05
C GLY A 106 12.55 -2.78 2.21
N ILE A 107 11.66 -3.73 2.52
CA ILE A 107 10.44 -4.01 1.75
C ILE A 107 9.50 -2.80 1.77
N GLY A 108 9.25 -2.21 2.94
CA GLY A 108 8.43 -1.00 3.07
C GLY A 108 8.98 0.17 2.28
N ARG A 109 10.30 0.37 2.30
CA ARG A 109 10.99 1.39 1.48
C ARG A 109 10.76 1.14 -0.01
N ALA A 110 10.88 -0.10 -0.46
CA ALA A 110 10.68 -0.46 -1.87
C ALA A 110 9.23 -0.22 -2.32
N LEU A 111 8.23 -0.55 -1.48
CA LEU A 111 6.82 -0.25 -1.73
C LEU A 111 6.60 1.27 -1.85
N MET A 112 7.09 2.07 -0.90
CA MET A 112 6.96 3.53 -0.92
C MET A 112 7.63 4.14 -2.15
N THR A 113 8.86 3.74 -2.47
CA THR A 113 9.57 4.22 -3.66
C THR A 113 8.82 3.90 -4.96
N SER A 114 8.21 2.73 -5.04
CA SER A 114 7.39 2.34 -6.20
C SER A 114 6.11 3.19 -6.31
N PHE A 115 5.46 3.46 -5.18
CA PHE A 115 4.28 4.32 -5.14
C PHE A 115 4.62 5.78 -5.50
N GLU A 116 5.71 6.32 -4.98
CA GLU A 116 6.18 7.68 -5.31
C GLU A 116 6.51 7.83 -6.80
N ARG A 117 7.08 6.80 -7.40
CA ARG A 117 7.34 6.78 -8.86
C ARG A 117 6.04 6.81 -9.65
N TRP A 118 5.03 6.03 -9.24
CA TRP A 118 3.69 6.09 -9.83
C TRP A 118 3.05 7.46 -9.67
N ALA A 119 3.08 8.03 -8.46
CA ALA A 119 2.51 9.35 -8.18
C ALA A 119 3.17 10.43 -9.03
N ARG A 120 4.50 10.38 -9.18
CA ARG A 120 5.24 11.29 -10.07
C ARG A 120 4.81 11.14 -11.53
N GLY A 121 4.65 9.91 -12.01
CA GLY A 121 4.15 9.63 -13.36
C GLY A 121 2.71 10.10 -13.59
N ARG A 122 1.92 10.25 -12.52
CA ARG A 122 0.57 10.82 -12.53
C ARG A 122 0.54 12.35 -12.42
N GLY A 123 1.70 12.99 -12.28
CA GLY A 123 1.81 14.44 -12.11
C GLY A 123 1.42 14.94 -10.73
N CYS A 124 1.50 14.08 -9.69
CA CYS A 124 1.21 14.50 -8.33
C CYS A 124 2.32 15.43 -7.80
N ALA A 125 1.91 16.51 -7.14
CA ALA A 125 2.82 17.48 -6.54
C ALA A 125 3.48 16.98 -5.26
N LEU A 126 2.80 16.09 -4.53
CA LEU A 126 3.30 15.49 -3.29
C LEU A 126 2.65 14.12 -3.03
N VAL A 127 3.28 13.39 -2.13
CA VAL A 127 2.71 12.18 -1.49
C VAL A 127 2.54 12.48 -0.01
N ALA A 128 1.37 12.23 0.53
CA ALA A 128 1.05 12.40 1.94
C ALA A 128 0.52 11.10 2.56
N LEU A 129 0.57 11.01 3.87
CA LEU A 129 0.07 9.89 4.64
C LEU A 129 -0.21 10.31 6.09
N ALA A 130 -0.93 9.47 6.82
CA ALA A 130 -1.04 9.56 8.26
C ALA A 130 -0.40 8.33 8.91
N THR A 131 0.33 8.51 9.99
CA THR A 131 0.92 7.43 10.77
C THR A 131 0.77 7.68 12.26
N ARG A 132 0.57 6.62 13.03
CA ARG A 132 0.50 6.72 14.51
C ARG A 132 1.78 6.27 15.18
N ARG A 133 2.54 5.36 14.55
CA ARG A 133 3.64 4.65 15.20
C ARG A 133 4.91 4.58 14.36
N ALA A 134 4.83 4.86 13.07
CA ALA A 134 5.93 4.65 12.13
C ALA A 134 6.55 5.96 11.62
N ALA A 135 6.35 7.09 12.31
CA ALA A 135 6.93 8.38 11.89
C ALA A 135 8.46 8.30 11.63
N PRO A 136 9.28 7.64 12.46
CA PRO A 136 10.72 7.50 12.18
C PRO A 136 11.03 6.81 10.85
N PHE A 137 10.23 5.80 10.47
CA PHE A 137 10.36 5.13 9.17
C PHE A 137 10.13 6.11 8.01
N TYR A 138 9.07 6.90 8.08
CA TYR A 138 8.76 7.87 7.03
C TYR A 138 9.74 9.06 7.00
N HIS A 139 10.18 9.56 8.15
CA HIS A 139 11.24 10.58 8.22
C HIS A 139 12.53 10.09 7.55
N ALA A 140 12.90 8.81 7.73
CA ALA A 140 14.06 8.22 7.05
C ALA A 140 13.88 8.08 5.53
N LEU A 141 12.65 8.19 5.01
CA LEU A 141 12.33 8.27 3.58
C LEU A 141 12.25 9.71 3.06
N GLY A 142 12.42 10.73 3.91
CA GLY A 142 12.35 12.13 3.54
C GLY A 142 10.97 12.77 3.70
N TYR A 143 10.04 12.09 4.37
CA TYR A 143 8.75 12.70 4.74
C TYR A 143 8.92 13.63 5.94
N GLU A 144 8.17 14.72 5.94
CA GLU A 144 8.20 15.76 6.96
C GLU A 144 6.84 15.86 7.66
N ASP A 145 6.84 16.27 8.92
CA ASP A 145 5.60 16.58 9.63
C ASP A 145 4.96 17.82 9.00
N SER A 146 3.68 17.72 8.65
CA SER A 146 2.99 18.80 7.93
C SER A 146 1.73 19.27 8.65
N ALA A 147 0.81 18.35 8.96
CA ALA A 147 -0.49 18.70 9.51
C ALA A 147 -0.95 17.71 10.58
N THR A 148 -1.87 18.14 11.44
CA THR A 148 -2.53 17.24 12.38
C THR A 148 -3.64 16.47 11.66
N TYR A 149 -3.60 15.14 11.73
CA TYR A 149 -4.66 14.27 11.22
C TYR A 149 -5.79 14.15 12.25
N LEU A 150 -6.99 14.51 11.85
CA LEU A 150 -8.21 14.40 12.65
C LEU A 150 -9.17 13.43 11.98
N ARG A 151 -9.84 12.57 12.76
CA ARG A 151 -10.87 11.68 12.27
C ARG A 151 -12.12 11.70 13.17
N LYS A 152 -13.27 11.45 12.56
CA LYS A 152 -14.53 11.21 13.25
C LYS A 152 -15.17 9.96 12.67
N LEU A 153 -15.47 8.99 13.52
CA LEU A 153 -16.21 7.81 13.09
C LEU A 153 -17.66 8.21 12.80
N LEU A 154 -18.17 7.83 11.63
CA LEU A 154 -19.54 8.08 11.24
C LEU A 154 -20.43 6.91 11.70
N PRO A 155 -21.56 7.15 12.37
CA PRO A 155 -22.49 6.10 12.76
C PRO A 155 -23.15 5.47 11.52
N GLY A 156 -23.57 4.20 11.63
CA GLY A 156 -24.39 3.54 10.64
C GLY A 156 -23.66 2.57 9.71
N ARG A 157 -22.40 2.21 10.00
CA ARG A 157 -21.78 1.02 9.41
C ARG A 157 -21.83 -0.13 10.41
N GLY A 158 -22.89 -0.95 10.29
CA GLY A 158 -22.92 -2.27 10.89
C GLY A 158 -22.22 -3.27 9.99
#